data_35023bcb333b83476d80df9db265e3c7
#
_entry.id   35023bcb333b83476d80df9db265e3c7
#
_cell.length_a   1.000
_cell.length_b   1.000
_cell.length_c   1.000
_cell.angle_alpha   90.00
_cell.angle_beta   90.00
_cell.angle_gamma   90.00
#
_symmetry.space_group_name_H-M   'P 1'
#
loop_
_entity.id
_entity.type
_entity.pdbx_description
1 polymer ?
#
loop_
_entity_poly.entity_id
_entity_poly.type
_entity_poly.pdbx_seq_one_letter_code
_entity_poly.pdbx_strand_id
1 'polypeptide(L)'
;METEALSADEVAEHSPPSVLAQLLRTVRHHLAQATDGIRQVAARTGDGEWEQQATQLRRIAAFVEDQVSAMDIGQRSFLLPDQLQRFSTLLRQRRESAHLTGIELSRRAGLSPRTIKNIESAQVSPSRDTVLRLLGIEELGLTWKDVLDDPDEQNGSDLATESNYNCYIPPGYDSMRMVQQLVRMLNGPGGHIEQTNAYLEHRSALAYVSMCHDVEYVTAYRAKYPLDDLARRISTECGNGPLKVIALGAGDGYLEVRLVQHLLSMRTKPDIELLLFDISQPLLTTAYQHAIDTFGEQSAVHTLLVHGNFHDLAQYPQVSYTPAKGRRRRLYTMLGYTLANLDSEPRFFEHSLAHCQAGDMLLLDFQQRPSSVGASEDDIRRQDPAFQHPFKKATADFLGTPIRAHCRDYESHDFALQLVTHCQMPGSYALDAVATVRTRSQAERRFSMFRFKRYDEALLAESLARFGWEKLISLPIGESERAPVAMLLVKR
;
A
#
# COMPACT_ATOMS: atom_id res chain seq x y z
N MET A 1 55.16 9.43 -2.05
CA MET A 1 54.00 8.56 -1.73
C MET A 1 52.98 8.90 -2.80
N GLU A 2 53.02 8.14 -3.89
CA GLU A 2 52.09 8.24 -5.00
C GLU A 2 50.81 7.50 -4.60
N THR A 3 49.69 8.20 -4.60
CA THR A 3 48.33 7.62 -4.47
C THR A 3 47.91 7.18 -5.86
N GLU A 4 47.97 5.87 -6.14
CA GLU A 4 47.34 5.28 -7.32
C GLU A 4 45.83 5.49 -7.23
N ALA A 5 45.29 6.22 -8.18
CA ALA A 5 43.87 6.34 -8.42
C ALA A 5 43.41 5.08 -9.14
N LEU A 6 42.62 4.25 -8.46
CA LEU A 6 41.91 3.12 -9.06
C LEU A 6 41.02 3.62 -10.19
N SER A 7 41.07 2.94 -11.33
CA SER A 7 40.33 3.30 -12.53
C SER A 7 38.83 3.03 -12.31
N ALA A 8 37.99 3.82 -12.96
CA ALA A 8 36.53 3.74 -12.86
C ALA A 8 35.93 2.36 -13.30
N ASP A 9 36.72 1.55 -14.01
CA ASP A 9 36.33 0.22 -14.47
C ASP A 9 36.49 -0.87 -13.38
N GLU A 10 37.40 -0.69 -12.42
CA GLU A 10 37.57 -1.62 -11.31
C GLU A 10 36.49 -1.46 -10.20
N VAL A 11 35.81 -0.32 -10.15
CA VAL A 11 34.69 -0.08 -9.21
C VAL A 11 33.38 -0.71 -9.72
N ALA A 12 33.26 -1.02 -11.00
CA ALA A 12 32.03 -1.55 -11.60
C ALA A 12 31.86 -3.08 -11.45
N GLU A 13 32.92 -3.83 -11.14
CA GLU A 13 32.85 -5.31 -11.03
C GLU A 13 32.46 -5.81 -9.62
N HIS A 14 32.42 -4.97 -8.59
CA HIS A 14 32.13 -5.36 -7.22
C HIS A 14 31.03 -4.52 -6.58
N SER A 15 29.90 -4.32 -7.26
CA SER A 15 28.67 -3.93 -6.55
C SER A 15 28.21 -5.15 -5.74
N PRO A 16 28.21 -5.09 -4.39
CA PRO A 16 27.69 -6.18 -3.59
C PRO A 16 26.26 -6.46 -4.01
N PRO A 17 25.83 -7.75 -4.02
CA PRO A 17 24.43 -8.10 -4.27
C PRO A 17 23.57 -7.20 -3.40
N SER A 18 22.48 -6.63 -3.94
CA SER A 18 21.70 -5.63 -3.22
C SER A 18 21.42 -6.14 -1.80
N VAL A 19 21.60 -5.29 -0.81
CA VAL A 19 21.40 -5.62 0.61
C VAL A 19 20.08 -6.36 0.82
N LEU A 20 19.09 -6.04 -0.01
CA LEU A 20 17.77 -6.67 -0.02
C LEU A 20 17.82 -8.14 -0.50
N ALA A 21 18.55 -8.44 -1.58
CA ALA A 21 18.70 -9.84 -2.05
C ALA A 21 19.45 -10.70 -1.01
N GLN A 22 20.43 -10.11 -0.34
CA GLN A 22 21.15 -10.77 0.74
C GLN A 22 20.25 -10.99 1.98
N LEU A 23 19.42 -10.00 2.32
CA LEU A 23 18.46 -10.07 3.42
C LEU A 23 17.39 -11.14 3.14
N LEU A 24 16.85 -11.19 1.95
CA LEU A 24 15.85 -12.19 1.54
C LEU A 24 16.43 -13.61 1.54
N ARG A 25 17.68 -13.79 1.09
CA ARG A 25 18.38 -15.10 1.21
C ARG A 25 18.54 -15.51 2.67
N THR A 26 18.85 -14.58 3.57
CA THR A 26 18.93 -14.82 5.01
C THR A 26 17.58 -15.19 5.60
N VAL A 27 16.51 -14.47 5.24
CA VAL A 27 15.12 -14.77 5.65
C VAL A 27 14.71 -16.16 5.17
N ARG A 28 14.98 -16.51 3.91
CA ARG A 28 14.74 -17.85 3.37
C ARG A 28 15.43 -18.94 4.19
N HIS A 29 16.70 -18.73 4.53
CA HIS A 29 17.46 -19.69 5.32
C HIS A 29 16.84 -19.92 6.71
N HIS A 30 16.43 -18.85 7.39
CA HIS A 30 15.78 -18.95 8.70
C HIS A 30 14.37 -19.56 8.63
N LEU A 31 13.60 -19.27 7.58
CA LEU A 31 12.30 -19.91 7.37
C LEU A 31 12.43 -21.41 7.13
N ALA A 32 13.44 -21.86 6.38
CA ALA A 32 13.72 -23.28 6.17
C ALA A 32 14.07 -23.96 7.50
N GLN A 33 14.95 -23.36 8.30
CA GLN A 33 15.32 -23.90 9.63
C GLN A 33 14.11 -23.94 10.58
N ALA A 34 13.29 -22.90 10.62
CA ALA A 34 12.07 -22.86 11.44
C ALA A 34 11.07 -23.95 10.99
N THR A 35 10.91 -24.16 9.70
CA THR A 35 10.02 -25.19 9.14
C THR A 35 10.47 -26.60 9.56
N ASP A 36 11.76 -26.86 9.51
CA ASP A 36 12.32 -28.16 9.93
C ASP A 36 12.20 -28.36 11.45
N GLY A 37 12.41 -27.32 12.24
CA GLY A 37 12.21 -27.37 13.68
C GLY A 37 10.75 -27.69 14.06
N ILE A 38 9.79 -27.03 13.44
CA ILE A 38 8.35 -27.27 13.66
C ILE A 38 7.95 -28.68 13.23
N ARG A 39 8.46 -29.18 12.11
CA ARG A 39 8.23 -30.58 11.68
C ARG A 39 8.75 -31.60 12.71
N GLN A 40 9.90 -31.35 13.28
CA GLN A 40 10.42 -32.23 14.32
C GLN A 40 9.53 -32.23 15.57
N VAL A 41 8.95 -31.09 15.92
CA VAL A 41 7.97 -30.99 17.01
C VAL A 41 6.67 -31.72 16.65
N ALA A 42 6.12 -31.48 15.46
CA ALA A 42 4.93 -32.17 14.95
C ALA A 42 5.09 -33.69 14.97
N ALA A 43 6.24 -34.19 14.48
CA ALA A 43 6.54 -35.63 14.47
C ALA A 43 6.64 -36.23 15.87
N ARG A 44 7.02 -35.44 16.89
CA ARG A 44 7.13 -35.90 18.28
C ARG A 44 5.83 -35.83 19.06
N THR A 45 4.98 -34.84 18.75
CA THR A 45 3.74 -34.58 19.47
C THR A 45 2.51 -35.25 18.83
N GLY A 46 2.60 -35.58 17.55
CA GLY A 46 1.44 -36.08 16.77
C GLY A 46 0.34 -35.02 16.59
N ASP A 47 0.63 -33.75 16.84
CA ASP A 47 -0.33 -32.67 16.83
C ASP A 47 -0.40 -32.06 15.43
N GLY A 48 -1.59 -32.16 14.80
CA GLY A 48 -1.84 -31.67 13.45
C GLY A 48 -1.75 -30.15 13.29
N GLU A 49 -1.85 -29.39 14.39
CA GLU A 49 -1.71 -27.94 14.38
C GLU A 49 -0.28 -27.51 14.00
N TRP A 50 0.73 -28.22 14.51
CA TRP A 50 2.13 -28.01 14.15
C TRP A 50 2.42 -28.35 12.67
N GLU A 51 1.72 -29.35 12.11
CA GLU A 51 1.85 -29.70 10.70
C GLU A 51 1.26 -28.60 9.79
N GLN A 52 0.17 -27.98 10.21
CA GLN A 52 -0.43 -26.84 9.53
C GLN A 52 0.49 -25.62 9.56
N GLN A 53 1.09 -25.32 10.69
CA GLN A 53 2.07 -24.24 10.82
C GLN A 53 3.33 -24.48 9.96
N ALA A 54 3.85 -25.70 9.93
CA ALA A 54 4.98 -26.07 9.07
C ALA A 54 4.63 -25.92 7.58
N THR A 55 3.38 -26.18 7.22
CA THR A 55 2.88 -26.00 5.84
C THR A 55 2.77 -24.53 5.48
N GLN A 56 2.32 -23.69 6.40
CA GLN A 56 2.24 -22.25 6.21
C GLN A 56 3.64 -21.61 6.06
N LEU A 57 4.60 -22.01 6.89
CA LEU A 57 5.98 -21.54 6.75
C LEU A 57 6.63 -21.97 5.43
N ARG A 58 6.32 -23.17 4.91
CA ARG A 58 6.79 -23.59 3.60
C ARG A 58 6.26 -22.70 2.47
N ARG A 59 4.98 -22.33 2.52
CA ARG A 59 4.39 -21.40 1.56
C ARG A 59 5.09 -20.03 1.59
N ILE A 60 5.37 -19.52 2.79
CA ILE A 60 6.12 -18.27 2.96
C ILE A 60 7.55 -18.40 2.42
N ALA A 61 8.22 -19.53 2.68
CA ALA A 61 9.57 -19.77 2.18
C ALA A 61 9.61 -19.87 0.63
N ALA A 62 8.64 -20.55 0.03
CA ALA A 62 8.49 -20.62 -1.43
C ALA A 62 8.24 -19.23 -2.04
N PHE A 63 7.36 -18.43 -1.42
CA PHE A 63 7.13 -17.05 -1.84
C PHE A 63 8.39 -16.19 -1.77
N VAL A 64 9.17 -16.28 -0.68
CA VAL A 64 10.46 -15.56 -0.56
C VAL A 64 11.45 -16.04 -1.65
N GLU A 65 11.45 -17.31 -2.00
CA GLU A 65 12.28 -17.87 -3.07
C GLU A 65 11.90 -17.33 -4.44
N ASP A 66 10.60 -17.24 -4.74
CA ASP A 66 10.09 -16.61 -5.95
C ASP A 66 10.46 -15.12 -6.03
N GLN A 67 10.38 -14.39 -4.90
CA GLN A 67 10.79 -12.99 -4.84
C GLN A 67 12.31 -12.83 -5.05
N VAL A 68 13.14 -13.68 -4.45
CA VAL A 68 14.60 -13.69 -4.69
C VAL A 68 14.88 -14.01 -6.16
N SER A 69 14.21 -15.00 -6.72
CA SER A 69 14.35 -15.38 -8.13
C SER A 69 13.88 -14.26 -9.05
N ALA A 70 12.76 -13.60 -8.75
CA ALA A 70 12.26 -12.45 -9.49
C ALA A 70 13.21 -11.24 -9.40
N MET A 71 13.87 -11.02 -8.25
CA MET A 71 14.89 -9.98 -8.10
C MET A 71 16.18 -10.32 -8.86
N ASP A 72 16.63 -11.55 -8.83
CA ASP A 72 17.79 -12.01 -9.63
C ASP A 72 17.49 -11.94 -11.14
N ILE A 73 16.25 -12.18 -11.56
CA ILE A 73 15.76 -11.99 -12.93
C ILE A 73 15.58 -10.49 -13.23
N GLY A 74 15.00 -9.71 -12.30
CA GLY A 74 14.77 -8.28 -12.46
C GLY A 74 16.05 -7.43 -12.52
N GLN A 75 17.17 -7.90 -11.99
CA GLN A 75 18.49 -7.31 -12.22
C GLN A 75 19.04 -7.67 -13.63
N ARG A 76 18.52 -8.73 -14.27
CA ARG A 76 19.01 -9.20 -15.57
C ARG A 76 18.11 -8.84 -16.75
N SER A 77 16.82 -8.58 -16.55
CA SER A 77 15.90 -8.33 -17.66
C SER A 77 14.67 -7.56 -17.21
N PHE A 78 14.59 -6.26 -17.57
CA PHE A 78 13.41 -5.42 -17.31
C PHE A 78 12.26 -5.74 -18.28
N LEU A 79 12.58 -6.18 -19.50
CA LEU A 79 11.61 -6.54 -20.53
C LEU A 79 11.58 -8.06 -20.74
N LEU A 80 10.39 -8.61 -20.93
CA LEU A 80 10.22 -10.00 -21.38
C LEU A 80 10.85 -10.17 -22.76
N PRO A 81 11.25 -11.39 -23.18
CA PRO A 81 11.92 -11.61 -24.45
C PRO A 81 11.19 -11.00 -25.66
N ASP A 82 9.87 -11.17 -25.74
CA ASP A 82 9.06 -10.61 -26.83
C ASP A 82 8.93 -9.09 -26.76
N GLN A 83 8.80 -8.54 -25.56
CA GLN A 83 8.82 -7.09 -25.31
C GLN A 83 10.20 -6.50 -25.68
N LEU A 84 11.28 -7.18 -25.33
CA LEU A 84 12.63 -6.77 -25.68
C LEU A 84 12.82 -6.70 -27.20
N GLN A 85 12.39 -7.73 -27.93
CA GLN A 85 12.52 -7.77 -29.39
C GLN A 85 11.73 -6.62 -30.05
N ARG A 86 10.51 -6.36 -29.59
CA ARG A 86 9.66 -5.25 -30.07
C ARG A 86 10.27 -3.90 -29.73
N PHE A 87 10.63 -3.69 -28.47
CA PHE A 87 11.24 -2.43 -28.01
C PHE A 87 12.54 -2.13 -28.79
N SER A 88 13.37 -3.12 -29.00
CA SER A 88 14.62 -2.99 -29.76
C SER A 88 14.38 -2.54 -31.18
N THR A 89 13.40 -3.13 -31.85
CA THR A 89 13.01 -2.76 -33.21
C THR A 89 12.45 -1.35 -33.25
N LEU A 90 11.56 -1.02 -32.33
CA LEU A 90 10.93 0.31 -32.25
C LEU A 90 11.95 1.40 -31.91
N LEU A 91 12.84 1.16 -30.95
CA LEU A 91 13.91 2.09 -30.58
C LEU A 91 14.77 2.45 -31.79
N ARG A 92 15.18 1.44 -32.57
CA ARG A 92 15.94 1.63 -33.79
C ARG A 92 15.17 2.47 -34.80
N GLN A 93 13.89 2.13 -35.08
CA GLN A 93 13.04 2.88 -36.00
C GLN A 93 12.87 4.36 -35.58
N ARG A 94 12.59 4.59 -34.29
CA ARG A 94 12.44 5.95 -33.76
C ARG A 94 13.73 6.76 -33.84
N ARG A 95 14.87 6.14 -33.52
CA ARG A 95 16.18 6.78 -33.67
C ARG A 95 16.46 7.16 -35.13
N GLU A 96 16.20 6.26 -36.06
CA GLU A 96 16.40 6.52 -37.50
C GLU A 96 15.46 7.60 -38.04
N SER A 97 14.18 7.58 -37.63
CA SER A 97 13.21 8.61 -37.96
C SER A 97 13.58 10.00 -37.39
N ALA A 98 14.22 10.02 -36.23
CA ALA A 98 14.74 11.23 -35.61
C ALA A 98 16.12 11.67 -36.19
N HIS A 99 16.62 10.96 -37.20
CA HIS A 99 17.93 11.19 -37.82
C HIS A 99 19.11 11.18 -36.82
N LEU A 100 18.99 10.43 -35.73
CA LEU A 100 20.05 10.30 -34.72
C LEU A 100 20.98 9.13 -35.03
N THR A 101 22.26 9.36 -34.91
CA THR A 101 23.24 8.27 -34.88
C THR A 101 23.20 7.55 -33.52
N GLY A 102 23.66 6.30 -33.45
CA GLY A 102 23.76 5.56 -32.19
C GLY A 102 24.65 6.27 -31.16
N ILE A 103 25.67 7.02 -31.62
CA ILE A 103 26.56 7.81 -30.76
C ILE A 103 25.79 9.03 -30.19
N GLU A 104 25.00 9.71 -30.99
CA GLU A 104 24.19 10.85 -30.53
C GLU A 104 23.13 10.41 -29.56
N LEU A 105 22.42 9.29 -29.86
CA LEU A 105 21.45 8.72 -28.92
C LEU A 105 22.11 8.34 -27.60
N SER A 106 23.29 7.69 -27.65
CA SER A 106 24.01 7.31 -26.43
C SER A 106 24.39 8.51 -25.57
N ARG A 107 24.84 9.59 -26.19
CA ARG A 107 25.20 10.83 -25.47
C ARG A 107 23.95 11.46 -24.80
N ARG A 108 22.82 11.53 -25.50
CA ARG A 108 21.56 12.10 -24.96
C ARG A 108 20.99 11.25 -23.83
N ALA A 109 21.05 9.92 -23.96
CA ALA A 109 20.61 9.00 -22.93
C ALA A 109 21.57 8.88 -21.74
N GLY A 110 22.79 9.40 -21.85
CA GLY A 110 23.85 9.19 -20.86
C GLY A 110 24.27 7.70 -20.76
N LEU A 111 24.29 7.01 -21.89
CA LEU A 111 24.62 5.59 -22.02
C LEU A 111 25.85 5.39 -22.90
N SER A 112 26.48 4.20 -22.84
CA SER A 112 27.55 3.89 -23.79
C SER A 112 26.98 3.57 -25.19
N PRO A 113 27.70 3.85 -26.30
CA PRO A 113 27.31 3.45 -27.65
C PRO A 113 27.11 1.93 -27.78
N ARG A 114 27.90 1.16 -27.04
CA ARG A 114 27.79 -0.30 -26.96
C ARG A 114 26.45 -0.71 -26.31
N THR A 115 26.03 -0.03 -25.26
CA THR A 115 24.75 -0.27 -24.60
C THR A 115 23.58 -0.06 -25.56
N ILE A 116 23.55 1.05 -26.29
CA ILE A 116 22.52 1.34 -27.31
C ILE A 116 22.51 0.23 -28.38
N LYS A 117 23.68 -0.14 -28.93
CA LYS A 117 23.79 -1.19 -29.93
C LYS A 117 23.25 -2.53 -29.41
N ASN A 118 23.59 -2.91 -28.18
CA ASN A 118 23.15 -4.17 -27.59
C ASN A 118 21.61 -4.19 -27.33
N ILE A 119 21.03 -3.06 -26.94
CA ILE A 119 19.58 -2.91 -26.80
C ILE A 119 18.91 -3.02 -28.17
N GLU A 120 19.35 -2.26 -29.17
CA GLU A 120 18.78 -2.28 -30.52
C GLU A 120 18.94 -3.61 -31.25
N SER A 121 19.86 -4.46 -30.82
CA SER A 121 20.03 -5.82 -31.32
C SER A 121 19.36 -6.87 -30.44
N ALA A 122 18.59 -6.48 -29.45
CA ALA A 122 17.95 -7.35 -28.46
C ALA A 122 18.91 -8.32 -27.73
N GLN A 123 20.20 -8.00 -27.69
CA GLN A 123 21.19 -8.82 -26.99
C GLN A 123 21.19 -8.63 -25.49
N VAL A 124 20.73 -7.45 -25.02
CA VAL A 124 20.68 -7.10 -23.61
C VAL A 124 19.36 -6.41 -23.33
N SER A 125 18.62 -6.92 -22.35
CA SER A 125 17.43 -6.23 -21.85
C SER A 125 17.86 -4.99 -21.06
N PRO A 126 17.34 -3.78 -21.42
CA PRO A 126 17.66 -2.58 -20.68
C PRO A 126 17.08 -2.65 -19.26
N SER A 127 17.78 -2.02 -18.31
CA SER A 127 17.19 -1.78 -16.99
C SER A 127 16.06 -0.76 -17.09
N ARG A 128 15.20 -0.69 -16.09
CA ARG A 128 14.12 0.31 -16.01
C ARG A 128 14.66 1.74 -16.11
N ASP A 129 15.77 2.03 -15.44
CA ASP A 129 16.44 3.34 -15.51
C ASP A 129 16.92 3.67 -16.93
N THR A 130 17.48 2.68 -17.63
CA THR A 130 17.86 2.81 -19.03
C THR A 130 16.67 3.12 -19.93
N VAL A 131 15.52 2.44 -19.72
CA VAL A 131 14.29 2.73 -20.47
C VAL A 131 13.80 4.14 -20.18
N LEU A 132 13.76 4.55 -18.90
CA LEU A 132 13.36 5.91 -18.51
C LEU A 132 14.21 7.00 -19.20
N ARG A 133 15.53 6.80 -19.29
CA ARG A 133 16.42 7.74 -19.99
C ARG A 133 16.12 7.83 -21.49
N LEU A 134 15.77 6.70 -22.11
CA LEU A 134 15.39 6.66 -23.53
C LEU A 134 14.03 7.31 -23.77
N LEU A 135 13.05 7.09 -22.88
CA LEU A 135 11.74 7.75 -22.94
C LEU A 135 11.82 9.27 -22.71
N GLY A 136 12.84 9.74 -21.96
CA GLY A 136 13.09 11.16 -21.74
C GLY A 136 13.66 11.92 -22.94
N ILE A 137 13.93 11.25 -24.05
CA ILE A 137 14.43 11.87 -25.28
C ILE A 137 13.24 12.20 -26.18
N GLU A 138 12.83 13.48 -26.20
CA GLU A 138 11.62 13.96 -26.89
C GLU A 138 11.59 13.58 -28.37
N GLU A 139 12.73 13.64 -29.05
CA GLU A 139 12.85 13.35 -30.49
C GLU A 139 12.54 11.88 -30.83
N LEU A 140 12.67 10.97 -29.86
CA LEU A 140 12.27 9.57 -30.08
C LEU A 140 10.76 9.40 -30.03
N GLY A 141 10.03 10.26 -29.33
CA GLY A 141 8.59 10.18 -29.15
C GLY A 141 8.14 8.83 -28.57
N LEU A 142 9.01 8.17 -27.79
CA LEU A 142 8.73 6.91 -27.13
C LEU A 142 7.86 7.14 -25.89
N THR A 143 6.90 6.27 -25.69
CA THR A 143 6.02 6.27 -24.52
C THR A 143 6.10 4.93 -23.80
N TRP A 144 5.61 4.87 -22.55
CA TRP A 144 5.48 3.60 -21.83
C TRP A 144 4.58 2.61 -22.58
N LYS A 145 3.61 3.09 -23.34
CA LYS A 145 2.76 2.26 -24.18
C LYS A 145 3.60 1.50 -25.23
N ASP A 146 4.51 2.20 -25.89
CA ASP A 146 5.42 1.61 -26.89
C ASP A 146 6.36 0.55 -26.30
N VAL A 147 6.60 0.59 -24.99
CA VAL A 147 7.49 -0.36 -24.28
C VAL A 147 6.72 -1.60 -23.81
N LEU A 148 5.49 -1.44 -23.35
CA LEU A 148 4.75 -2.46 -22.62
C LEU A 148 3.56 -3.07 -23.38
N ASP A 149 2.96 -2.33 -24.36
CA ASP A 149 1.76 -2.81 -25.06
C ASP A 149 2.05 -3.89 -26.10
N ASP A 150 1.10 -4.81 -26.22
CA ASP A 150 1.00 -5.75 -27.31
C ASP A 150 0.12 -5.15 -28.45
N PRO A 151 0.63 -4.99 -29.68
CA PRO A 151 -0.17 -4.48 -30.79
C PRO A 151 -1.34 -5.40 -31.18
N ASP A 152 -1.35 -6.65 -30.76
CA ASP A 152 -2.44 -7.60 -31.04
C ASP A 152 -3.68 -7.42 -30.14
N GLU A 153 -3.65 -6.54 -29.12
CA GLU A 153 -4.81 -6.20 -28.29
C GLU A 153 -5.95 -5.46 -29.02
N GLN A 154 -5.83 -5.15 -30.29
CA GLN A 154 -6.94 -4.56 -31.07
C GLN A 154 -8.02 -5.58 -31.46
N ASN A 155 -7.80 -6.86 -31.29
CA ASN A 155 -8.82 -7.90 -31.44
C ASN A 155 -9.26 -8.37 -30.05
N GLY A 156 -10.36 -7.77 -29.58
CA GLY A 156 -10.96 -8.12 -28.28
C GLY A 156 -11.36 -9.58 -28.21
N SER A 157 -10.52 -10.38 -27.62
CA SER A 157 -10.90 -11.65 -27.00
C SER A 157 -9.78 -12.13 -26.09
N ASP A 158 -10.14 -12.39 -24.83
CA ASP A 158 -9.48 -13.29 -23.89
C ASP A 158 -8.03 -12.97 -23.46
N LEU A 159 -7.85 -11.87 -22.72
CA LEU A 159 -6.74 -11.78 -21.76
C LEU A 159 -7.16 -12.35 -20.40
N ALA A 160 -7.51 -13.61 -20.40
CA ALA A 160 -7.58 -14.44 -19.21
C ALA A 160 -6.52 -15.55 -19.35
N THR A 161 -5.24 -15.18 -19.22
CA THR A 161 -4.20 -16.17 -18.81
C THR A 161 -2.85 -15.48 -18.65
N GLU A 162 -2.25 -15.70 -17.48
CA GLU A 162 -0.82 -15.72 -17.22
C GLU A 162 -0.05 -14.40 -17.03
N SER A 163 -0.41 -13.59 -16.05
CA SER A 163 0.54 -13.17 -15.02
C SER A 163 -0.23 -12.70 -13.78
N ASN A 164 -0.19 -13.48 -12.73
CA ASN A 164 -0.97 -13.31 -11.51
C ASN A 164 -0.54 -12.12 -10.63
N TYR A 165 0.21 -11.16 -11.13
CA TYR A 165 0.68 -10.03 -10.35
C TYR A 165 0.52 -8.70 -11.11
N ASN A 166 -0.72 -8.24 -11.21
CA ASN A 166 -1.04 -6.94 -11.82
C ASN A 166 -0.87 -5.82 -10.77
N CYS A 167 0.37 -5.37 -10.54
CA CYS A 167 0.65 -4.23 -9.67
C CYS A 167 0.98 -3.00 -10.51
N TYR A 168 0.11 -2.00 -10.46
CA TYR A 168 0.37 -0.70 -11.08
C TYR A 168 1.13 0.21 -10.11
N ILE A 169 2.24 0.76 -10.58
CA ILE A 169 3.02 1.79 -9.88
C ILE A 169 3.05 3.01 -10.78
N PRO A 170 2.51 4.16 -10.35
CA PRO A 170 2.47 5.35 -11.19
C PRO A 170 3.86 5.88 -11.51
N PRO A 171 4.04 6.48 -12.69
CA PRO A 171 5.27 7.17 -13.03
C PRO A 171 5.63 8.22 -11.98
N GLY A 172 6.89 8.24 -11.54
CA GLY A 172 7.38 9.19 -10.54
C GLY A 172 7.09 8.82 -9.08
N TYR A 173 6.33 7.77 -8.80
CA TYR A 173 6.22 7.26 -7.44
C TYR A 173 7.54 6.61 -6.99
N ASP A 174 8.12 7.14 -5.93
CA ASP A 174 9.42 6.71 -5.40
C ASP A 174 9.33 6.50 -3.88
N SER A 175 9.03 5.27 -3.48
CA SER A 175 8.95 4.87 -2.07
C SER A 175 10.30 5.02 -1.36
N MET A 176 11.43 4.84 -2.06
CA MET A 176 12.76 5.03 -1.48
C MET A 176 13.01 6.49 -1.12
N ARG A 177 12.56 7.43 -1.96
CA ARG A 177 12.64 8.86 -1.65
C ARG A 177 11.84 9.21 -0.40
N MET A 178 10.66 8.60 -0.23
CA MET A 178 9.84 8.79 0.96
C MET A 178 10.51 8.24 2.22
N VAL A 179 11.10 7.05 2.15
CA VAL A 179 11.91 6.48 3.26
C VAL A 179 13.10 7.37 3.59
N GLN A 180 13.82 7.90 2.58
CA GLN A 180 14.92 8.83 2.81
C GLN A 180 14.44 10.14 3.47
N GLN A 181 13.23 10.60 3.15
CA GLN A 181 12.63 11.76 3.80
C GLN A 181 12.32 11.45 5.26
N LEU A 182 11.72 10.30 5.57
CA LEU A 182 11.50 9.83 6.94
C LEU A 182 12.80 9.79 7.74
N VAL A 183 13.86 9.20 7.17
CA VAL A 183 15.19 9.15 7.80
C VAL A 183 15.72 10.55 8.11
N ARG A 184 15.58 11.50 7.18
CA ARG A 184 15.99 12.90 7.39
C ARG A 184 15.18 13.54 8.52
N MET A 185 13.86 13.34 8.55
CA MET A 185 12.99 13.90 9.58
C MET A 185 13.33 13.35 10.96
N LEU A 186 13.50 12.02 11.11
CA LEU A 186 13.87 11.37 12.36
C LEU A 186 15.26 11.78 12.88
N ASN A 187 16.13 12.27 12.02
CA ASN A 187 17.45 12.78 12.39
C ASN A 187 17.51 14.33 12.47
N GLY A 188 16.39 14.99 12.26
CA GLY A 188 16.22 16.43 12.43
C GLY A 188 15.94 16.84 13.90
N PRO A 189 15.57 18.10 14.12
CA PRO A 189 15.36 18.65 15.47
C PRO A 189 14.08 18.16 16.15
N GLY A 190 13.23 17.43 15.47
CA GLY A 190 11.89 17.01 15.88
C GLY A 190 10.81 17.61 14.98
N GLY A 191 9.55 17.29 15.24
CA GLY A 191 8.42 17.80 14.48
C GLY A 191 7.37 16.75 14.13
N HIS A 192 6.55 17.06 13.13
CA HIS A 192 5.50 16.16 12.65
C HIS A 192 6.05 15.20 11.60
N ILE A 193 5.76 13.93 11.76
CA ILE A 193 6.00 12.86 10.78
C ILE A 193 4.66 12.55 10.11
N GLU A 194 4.57 12.68 8.80
CA GLU A 194 3.38 12.27 8.06
C GLU A 194 3.07 10.80 8.34
N GLN A 195 1.81 10.49 8.62
CA GLN A 195 1.39 9.13 9.05
C GLN A 195 1.69 8.07 8.00
N THR A 196 1.61 8.41 6.73
CA THR A 196 1.97 7.54 5.60
C THR A 196 3.38 6.97 5.72
N ASN A 197 4.31 7.74 6.30
CA ASN A 197 5.68 7.31 6.50
C ASN A 197 5.84 6.17 7.52
N ALA A 198 4.87 5.99 8.41
CA ALA A 198 4.91 4.90 9.39
C ALA A 198 4.76 3.50 8.74
N TYR A 199 4.23 3.42 7.53
CA TYR A 199 3.92 2.17 6.83
C TYR A 199 4.93 1.80 5.73
N LEU A 200 5.84 2.71 5.36
CA LEU A 200 6.70 2.56 4.17
C LEU A 200 7.77 1.48 4.33
N GLU A 201 8.28 1.31 5.53
CA GLU A 201 9.38 0.40 5.78
C GLU A 201 8.87 -1.01 6.08
N HIS A 202 9.60 -2.02 5.60
CA HIS A 202 9.21 -3.42 5.75
C HIS A 202 8.99 -3.84 7.23
N ARG A 203 9.87 -3.42 8.14
CA ARG A 203 9.73 -3.75 9.57
C ARG A 203 8.52 -3.07 10.20
N SER A 204 8.23 -1.83 9.80
CA SER A 204 7.05 -1.10 10.25
C SER A 204 5.78 -1.74 9.72
N ALA A 205 5.77 -2.16 8.46
CA ALA A 205 4.67 -2.90 7.88
C ALA A 205 4.40 -4.22 8.61
N LEU A 206 5.44 -5.00 8.92
CA LEU A 206 5.31 -6.23 9.71
C LEU A 206 4.81 -5.96 11.14
N ALA A 207 5.29 -4.90 11.79
CA ALA A 207 4.81 -4.52 13.11
C ALA A 207 3.32 -4.10 13.07
N TYR A 208 2.89 -3.41 12.01
CA TYR A 208 1.49 -3.10 11.76
C TYR A 208 0.65 -4.38 11.58
N VAL A 209 1.08 -5.31 10.74
CA VAL A 209 0.39 -6.60 10.55
C VAL A 209 0.29 -7.34 11.87
N SER A 210 1.38 -7.39 12.65
CA SER A 210 1.37 -8.01 13.99
C SER A 210 0.36 -7.34 14.93
N MET A 211 0.27 -6.01 14.92
CA MET A 211 -0.74 -5.25 15.68
C MET A 211 -2.15 -5.62 15.23
N CYS A 212 -2.39 -5.73 13.94
CA CYS A 212 -3.69 -6.10 13.37
C CYS A 212 -4.11 -7.55 13.70
N HIS A 213 -3.17 -8.41 14.03
CA HIS A 213 -3.40 -9.80 14.47
C HIS A 213 -3.37 -9.96 15.99
N ASP A 214 -3.17 -8.88 16.74
CA ASP A 214 -3.30 -8.90 18.19
C ASP A 214 -4.71 -9.36 18.61
N VAL A 215 -4.77 -10.29 19.57
CA VAL A 215 -6.03 -10.93 19.98
C VAL A 215 -7.08 -9.90 20.40
N GLU A 216 -6.65 -8.85 21.09
CA GLU A 216 -7.56 -7.81 21.55
C GLU A 216 -8.09 -6.96 20.37
N TYR A 217 -7.23 -6.61 19.41
CA TYR A 217 -7.66 -5.91 18.20
C TYR A 217 -8.63 -6.75 17.36
N VAL A 218 -8.33 -8.02 17.20
CA VAL A 218 -9.21 -8.95 16.45
C VAL A 218 -10.57 -9.09 17.14
N THR A 219 -10.58 -9.33 18.45
CA THR A 219 -11.84 -9.57 19.18
C THR A 219 -12.67 -8.30 19.43
N ALA A 220 -12.02 -7.16 19.63
CA ALA A 220 -12.70 -5.90 19.91
C ALA A 220 -13.19 -5.17 18.64
N TYR A 221 -12.56 -5.41 17.50
CA TYR A 221 -12.83 -4.67 16.26
C TYR A 221 -13.14 -5.59 15.08
N ARG A 222 -12.18 -6.40 14.59
CA ARG A 222 -12.35 -7.18 13.34
C ARG A 222 -13.48 -8.18 13.39
N ALA A 223 -13.60 -8.94 14.49
CA ALA A 223 -14.64 -9.96 14.67
C ALA A 223 -16.05 -9.36 14.83
N LYS A 224 -16.14 -8.08 15.20
CA LYS A 224 -17.41 -7.38 15.42
C LYS A 224 -17.82 -6.50 14.24
N TYR A 225 -17.05 -6.52 13.15
CA TYR A 225 -17.36 -5.70 11.99
C TYR A 225 -18.65 -6.19 11.32
N PRO A 226 -19.67 -5.32 11.09
CA PRO A 226 -20.99 -5.70 10.62
C PRO A 226 -21.02 -5.98 9.11
N LEU A 227 -20.16 -6.90 8.63
CA LEU A 227 -19.95 -7.16 7.20
C LEU A 227 -21.22 -7.66 6.49
N ASP A 228 -22.03 -8.50 7.14
CA ASP A 228 -23.25 -9.02 6.54
C ASP A 228 -24.28 -7.92 6.23
N ASP A 229 -24.51 -7.01 7.19
CA ASP A 229 -25.47 -5.93 7.02
C ASP A 229 -24.98 -4.91 5.99
N LEU A 230 -23.69 -4.59 6.00
CA LEU A 230 -23.05 -3.73 4.99
C LEU A 230 -23.14 -4.36 3.60
N ALA A 231 -22.77 -5.62 3.45
CA ALA A 231 -22.82 -6.31 2.17
C ALA A 231 -24.26 -6.40 1.63
N ARG A 232 -25.26 -6.65 2.51
CA ARG A 232 -26.68 -6.63 2.16
C ARG A 232 -27.11 -5.25 1.66
N ARG A 233 -26.72 -4.19 2.37
CA ARG A 233 -27.05 -2.83 1.97
C ARG A 233 -26.39 -2.44 0.66
N ILE A 234 -25.10 -2.74 0.49
CA ILE A 234 -24.36 -2.51 -0.76
C ILE A 234 -25.01 -3.27 -1.91
N SER A 235 -25.37 -4.55 -1.71
CA SER A 235 -26.02 -5.36 -2.76
C SER A 235 -27.40 -4.82 -3.14
N THR A 236 -28.15 -4.28 -2.19
CA THR A 236 -29.43 -3.63 -2.44
C THR A 236 -29.25 -2.38 -3.33
N GLU A 237 -28.26 -1.55 -3.03
CA GLU A 237 -27.98 -0.33 -3.79
C GLU A 237 -27.40 -0.62 -5.20
N CYS A 238 -26.50 -1.61 -5.29
CA CYS A 238 -25.83 -1.96 -6.56
C CYS A 238 -26.65 -2.88 -7.47
N GLY A 239 -27.58 -3.67 -6.90
CA GLY A 239 -28.16 -4.81 -7.60
C GLY A 239 -27.11 -5.86 -7.96
N ASN A 240 -27.41 -6.68 -9.00
CA ASN A 240 -26.51 -7.75 -9.47
C ASN A 240 -25.54 -7.29 -10.59
N GLY A 241 -25.43 -5.99 -10.84
CA GLY A 241 -24.53 -5.46 -11.87
C GLY A 241 -23.04 -5.58 -11.48
N PRO A 242 -22.12 -5.39 -12.43
CA PRO A 242 -20.69 -5.40 -12.15
C PRO A 242 -20.29 -4.38 -11.09
N LEU A 243 -19.43 -4.77 -10.16
CA LEU A 243 -18.97 -3.95 -9.05
C LEU A 243 -17.44 -3.82 -9.07
N LYS A 244 -16.94 -2.62 -8.80
CA LYS A 244 -15.53 -2.37 -8.56
C LYS A 244 -15.36 -1.91 -7.12
N VAL A 245 -14.68 -2.70 -6.30
CA VAL A 245 -14.29 -2.36 -4.92
C VAL A 245 -12.89 -1.78 -4.96
N ILE A 246 -12.72 -0.58 -4.43
CA ILE A 246 -11.47 0.17 -4.43
C ILE A 246 -11.08 0.41 -2.98
N ALA A 247 -10.16 -0.39 -2.49
CA ALA A 247 -9.69 -0.36 -1.11
C ALA A 247 -8.57 0.68 -0.95
N LEU A 248 -8.88 1.83 -0.37
CA LEU A 248 -7.93 2.91 -0.14
C LEU A 248 -7.22 2.71 1.20
N GLY A 249 -5.91 2.45 1.16
CA GLY A 249 -5.13 2.05 2.33
C GLY A 249 -5.51 0.65 2.79
N ALA A 250 -5.44 -0.31 1.88
CA ALA A 250 -5.89 -1.69 2.10
C ALA A 250 -5.22 -2.39 3.30
N GLY A 251 -4.04 -1.93 3.73
CA GLY A 251 -3.31 -2.56 4.83
C GLY A 251 -3.03 -4.04 4.54
N ASP A 252 -3.47 -4.94 5.43
CA ASP A 252 -3.38 -6.39 5.22
C ASP A 252 -4.57 -6.98 4.43
N GLY A 253 -5.51 -6.14 3.98
CA GLY A 253 -6.66 -6.52 3.16
C GLY A 253 -7.76 -7.32 3.86
N TYR A 254 -7.64 -7.57 5.17
CA TYR A 254 -8.53 -8.49 5.88
C TYR A 254 -10.01 -8.10 5.75
N LEU A 255 -10.35 -6.84 6.02
CA LEU A 255 -11.76 -6.39 6.01
C LEU A 255 -12.32 -6.33 4.59
N GLU A 256 -11.55 -5.86 3.63
CA GLU A 256 -11.94 -5.74 2.23
C GLU A 256 -12.18 -7.11 1.58
N VAL A 257 -11.28 -8.05 1.81
CA VAL A 257 -11.41 -9.42 1.31
C VAL A 257 -12.64 -10.09 1.91
N ARG A 258 -12.85 -9.95 3.23
CA ARG A 258 -14.06 -10.47 3.90
C ARG A 258 -15.34 -9.80 3.38
N LEU A 259 -15.35 -8.48 3.17
CA LEU A 259 -16.48 -7.77 2.58
C LEU A 259 -16.81 -8.31 1.19
N VAL A 260 -15.80 -8.48 0.33
CA VAL A 260 -15.98 -9.05 -1.01
C VAL A 260 -16.52 -10.49 -0.92
N GLN A 261 -16.05 -11.30 0.02
CA GLN A 261 -16.56 -12.66 0.26
C GLN A 261 -18.07 -12.66 0.60
N HIS A 262 -18.52 -11.75 1.47
CA HIS A 262 -19.94 -11.59 1.78
C HIS A 262 -20.74 -11.08 0.56
N LEU A 263 -20.20 -10.14 -0.21
CA LEU A 263 -20.83 -9.66 -1.45
C LEU A 263 -20.99 -10.78 -2.49
N LEU A 264 -20.01 -11.66 -2.63
CA LEU A 264 -20.08 -12.82 -3.53
C LEU A 264 -21.24 -13.76 -3.15
N SER A 265 -21.40 -14.05 -1.87
CA SER A 265 -22.45 -14.96 -1.36
C SER A 265 -23.88 -14.42 -1.60
N MET A 266 -24.03 -13.11 -1.78
CA MET A 266 -25.34 -12.45 -1.96
C MET A 266 -25.71 -12.21 -3.42
N ARG A 267 -24.82 -12.47 -4.37
CA ARG A 267 -25.01 -12.16 -5.79
C ARG A 267 -25.22 -13.43 -6.61
N THR A 268 -26.19 -13.42 -7.49
CA THR A 268 -26.48 -14.57 -8.36
C THR A 268 -25.49 -14.71 -9.52
N LYS A 269 -24.93 -13.59 -9.99
CA LYS A 269 -23.90 -13.53 -11.04
C LYS A 269 -22.83 -12.54 -10.60
N PRO A 270 -21.92 -12.96 -9.69
CA PRO A 270 -20.90 -12.06 -9.20
C PRO A 270 -19.89 -11.75 -10.32
N ASP A 271 -19.63 -10.46 -10.47
CA ASP A 271 -18.55 -9.90 -11.29
C ASP A 271 -17.96 -8.73 -10.49
N ILE A 272 -16.90 -9.00 -9.75
CA ILE A 272 -16.28 -8.07 -8.83
C ILE A 272 -14.82 -7.85 -9.22
N GLU A 273 -14.46 -6.60 -9.42
CA GLU A 273 -13.07 -6.17 -9.51
C GLU A 273 -12.66 -5.62 -8.13
N LEU A 274 -11.69 -6.27 -7.48
CA LEU A 274 -11.10 -5.82 -6.22
C LEU A 274 -9.78 -5.11 -6.51
N LEU A 275 -9.74 -3.80 -6.31
CA LEU A 275 -8.54 -3.01 -6.43
C LEU A 275 -8.00 -2.70 -5.03
N LEU A 276 -6.87 -3.29 -4.70
CA LEU A 276 -6.15 -3.05 -3.44
C LEU A 276 -5.14 -1.91 -3.67
N PHE A 277 -5.32 -0.81 -2.96
CA PHE A 277 -4.51 0.39 -3.09
C PHE A 277 -3.81 0.67 -1.77
N ASP A 278 -2.49 0.69 -1.75
CA ASP A 278 -1.71 1.01 -0.56
C ASP A 278 -0.38 1.71 -0.91
N ILE A 279 0.10 2.53 0.01
CA ILE A 279 1.40 3.20 -0.08
C ILE A 279 2.55 2.25 0.28
N SER A 280 2.26 1.20 1.04
CA SER A 280 3.20 0.22 1.52
C SER A 280 3.19 -1.03 0.65
N GLN A 281 4.26 -1.26 -0.11
CA GLN A 281 4.39 -2.48 -0.90
C GLN A 281 4.32 -3.76 -0.06
N PRO A 282 4.94 -3.87 1.12
CA PRO A 282 4.80 -5.07 1.96
C PRO A 282 3.36 -5.34 2.40
N LEU A 283 2.59 -4.29 2.78
CA LEU A 283 1.18 -4.44 3.14
C LEU A 283 0.35 -4.86 1.93
N LEU A 284 0.57 -4.23 0.78
CA LEU A 284 -0.11 -4.57 -0.45
C LEU A 284 0.11 -6.02 -0.86
N THR A 285 1.34 -6.54 -0.69
CA THR A 285 1.66 -7.95 -0.92
C THR A 285 0.90 -8.87 0.05
N THR A 286 0.80 -8.50 1.33
CA THR A 286 0.03 -9.26 2.33
C THR A 286 -1.46 -9.27 1.99
N ALA A 287 -2.02 -8.12 1.59
CA ALA A 287 -3.41 -8.01 1.18
C ALA A 287 -3.72 -8.85 -0.06
N TYR A 288 -2.82 -8.85 -1.04
CA TYR A 288 -2.94 -9.68 -2.24
C TYR A 288 -2.92 -11.16 -1.91
N GLN A 289 -1.97 -11.59 -1.08
CA GLN A 289 -1.90 -13.00 -0.65
C GLN A 289 -3.18 -13.42 0.05
N HIS A 290 -3.74 -12.57 0.90
CA HIS A 290 -5.02 -12.82 1.56
C HIS A 290 -6.18 -12.96 0.55
N ALA A 291 -6.21 -12.11 -0.48
CA ALA A 291 -7.21 -12.19 -1.54
C ALA A 291 -7.08 -13.50 -2.34
N ILE A 292 -5.86 -13.91 -2.72
CA ILE A 292 -5.60 -15.16 -3.44
C ILE A 292 -5.94 -16.38 -2.58
N ASP A 293 -5.56 -16.38 -1.30
CA ASP A 293 -5.88 -17.48 -0.37
C ASP A 293 -7.41 -17.64 -0.16
N THR A 294 -8.16 -16.53 -0.25
CA THR A 294 -9.60 -16.52 -0.06
C THR A 294 -10.38 -16.86 -1.32
N PHE A 295 -10.00 -16.29 -2.46
CA PHE A 295 -10.77 -16.43 -3.72
C PHE A 295 -10.18 -17.47 -4.66
N GLY A 296 -8.89 -17.79 -4.53
CA GLY A 296 -8.20 -18.69 -5.45
C GLY A 296 -8.26 -18.18 -6.90
N GLU A 297 -8.42 -19.09 -7.81
CA GLU A 297 -8.59 -18.82 -9.24
C GLU A 297 -10.06 -18.61 -9.64
N GLN A 298 -10.91 -18.18 -8.70
CA GLN A 298 -12.32 -17.93 -9.01
C GLN A 298 -12.45 -16.79 -10.01
N SER A 299 -13.02 -17.08 -11.15
CA SER A 299 -13.25 -16.11 -12.24
C SER A 299 -14.20 -14.97 -11.88
N ALA A 300 -14.87 -15.03 -10.72
CA ALA A 300 -15.81 -14.02 -10.26
C ALA A 300 -15.16 -12.80 -9.59
N VAL A 301 -13.88 -12.88 -9.18
CA VAL A 301 -13.13 -11.79 -8.55
C VAL A 301 -11.81 -11.57 -9.27
N HIS A 302 -11.65 -10.37 -9.82
CA HIS A 302 -10.40 -9.92 -10.43
C HIS A 302 -9.68 -9.01 -9.46
N THR A 303 -8.54 -9.44 -8.91
CA THR A 303 -7.76 -8.64 -7.97
C THR A 303 -6.66 -7.87 -8.70
N LEU A 304 -6.65 -6.55 -8.51
CA LEU A 304 -5.66 -5.62 -9.03
C LEU A 304 -4.95 -4.92 -7.88
N LEU A 305 -3.68 -4.62 -8.05
CA LEU A 305 -2.87 -3.91 -7.06
C LEU A 305 -2.50 -2.52 -7.57
N VAL A 306 -2.54 -1.53 -6.69
CA VAL A 306 -2.02 -0.19 -6.95
C VAL A 306 -1.09 0.21 -5.81
N HIS A 307 0.19 0.31 -6.11
CA HIS A 307 1.18 0.78 -5.16
C HIS A 307 1.37 2.29 -5.34
N GLY A 308 0.85 3.07 -4.39
CA GLY A 308 0.89 4.51 -4.53
C GLY A 308 0.25 5.27 -3.37
N ASN A 309 0.14 6.59 -3.54
CA ASN A 309 -0.51 7.47 -2.57
C ASN A 309 -1.95 7.77 -2.99
N PHE A 310 -2.94 7.33 -2.23
CA PHE A 310 -4.35 7.55 -2.53
C PHE A 310 -4.81 9.02 -2.36
N HIS A 311 -3.98 9.90 -1.81
CA HIS A 311 -4.26 11.33 -1.83
C HIS A 311 -4.26 11.92 -3.26
N ASP A 312 -3.65 11.22 -4.22
CA ASP A 312 -3.51 11.64 -5.61
C ASP A 312 -4.32 10.77 -6.57
N LEU A 313 -5.51 10.27 -6.16
CA LEU A 313 -6.33 9.32 -6.91
C LEU A 313 -6.58 9.69 -8.37
N ALA A 314 -6.66 10.98 -8.70
CA ALA A 314 -6.85 11.45 -10.07
C ALA A 314 -5.71 11.03 -11.02
N GLN A 315 -4.52 10.73 -10.50
CA GLN A 315 -3.36 10.28 -11.28
C GLN A 315 -3.39 8.77 -11.60
N TYR A 316 -4.39 8.05 -11.08
CA TYR A 316 -4.49 6.60 -11.26
C TYR A 316 -5.64 6.26 -12.21
N PRO A 317 -5.36 5.99 -13.50
CA PRO A 317 -6.41 5.66 -14.48
C PRO A 317 -7.25 4.47 -14.06
N GLN A 318 -6.65 3.48 -13.37
CA GLN A 318 -7.34 2.30 -12.86
C GLN A 318 -8.47 2.65 -11.89
N VAL A 319 -8.35 3.77 -11.17
CA VAL A 319 -9.34 4.27 -10.22
C VAL A 319 -10.30 5.25 -10.90
N SER A 320 -9.76 6.23 -11.63
CA SER A 320 -10.50 7.38 -12.17
C SER A 320 -11.23 7.09 -13.48
N TYR A 321 -10.67 6.20 -14.32
CA TYR A 321 -11.24 5.91 -15.64
C TYR A 321 -12.54 5.09 -15.53
N THR A 322 -13.55 5.54 -16.24
CA THR A 322 -14.84 4.83 -16.37
C THR A 322 -15.11 4.64 -17.85
N PRO A 323 -15.13 3.39 -18.36
CA PRO A 323 -15.47 3.16 -19.77
C PRO A 323 -16.90 3.60 -20.07
N ALA A 324 -17.12 4.16 -21.26
CA ALA A 324 -18.42 4.66 -21.70
C ALA A 324 -19.49 3.56 -21.82
N LYS A 325 -19.06 2.31 -22.04
CA LYS A 325 -19.94 1.12 -22.09
C LYS A 325 -19.52 0.12 -21.00
N GLY A 326 -20.51 -0.42 -20.27
CA GLY A 326 -20.26 -1.43 -19.24
C GLY A 326 -19.75 -0.86 -17.91
N ARG A 327 -20.22 0.33 -17.55
CA ARG A 327 -19.82 0.98 -16.30
C ARG A 327 -20.06 0.06 -15.10
N ARG A 328 -18.98 -0.29 -14.39
CA ARG A 328 -19.05 -0.90 -13.07
C ARG A 328 -19.44 0.17 -12.05
N ARG A 329 -20.34 -0.13 -11.13
CA ARG A 329 -20.53 0.70 -9.93
C ARG A 329 -19.26 0.62 -9.08
N ARG A 330 -18.87 1.73 -8.49
CA ARG A 330 -17.67 1.78 -7.64
C ARG A 330 -18.06 1.87 -6.17
N LEU A 331 -17.39 1.06 -5.38
CA LEU A 331 -17.40 1.12 -3.93
C LEU A 331 -15.99 1.43 -3.46
N TYR A 332 -15.79 2.62 -2.96
CA TYR A 332 -14.56 2.99 -2.28
C TYR A 332 -14.63 2.52 -0.83
N THR A 333 -13.55 1.93 -0.31
CA THR A 333 -13.46 1.57 1.10
C THR A 333 -12.29 2.26 1.76
N MET A 334 -12.48 2.74 2.97
CA MET A 334 -11.47 3.32 3.86
C MET A 334 -11.67 2.69 5.23
N LEU A 335 -11.17 1.46 5.39
CA LEU A 335 -11.39 0.64 6.58
C LEU A 335 -10.13 0.61 7.46
N GLY A 336 -10.29 0.19 8.72
CA GLY A 336 -9.18 0.19 9.68
C GLY A 336 -8.79 1.59 10.16
N TYR A 337 -9.77 2.50 10.22
CA TYR A 337 -9.58 3.92 10.62
C TYR A 337 -8.76 4.74 9.63
N THR A 338 -8.73 4.35 8.36
CA THR A 338 -7.99 5.05 7.31
C THR A 338 -8.41 6.52 7.16
N LEU A 339 -9.68 6.85 7.42
CA LEU A 339 -10.16 8.24 7.44
C LEU A 339 -9.35 9.11 8.41
N ALA A 340 -8.99 8.57 9.57
CA ALA A 340 -8.23 9.29 10.59
C ALA A 340 -6.78 9.57 10.16
N ASN A 341 -6.27 8.84 9.16
CA ASN A 341 -4.91 9.01 8.63
C ASN A 341 -4.79 10.14 7.61
N LEU A 342 -5.90 10.75 7.19
CA LEU A 342 -5.87 11.89 6.27
C LEU A 342 -5.33 13.13 6.97
N ASP A 343 -4.40 13.84 6.36
CA ASP A 343 -3.94 15.14 6.86
C ASP A 343 -5.04 16.19 6.78
N SER A 344 -5.84 16.14 5.71
CA SER A 344 -6.97 17.01 5.46
C SER A 344 -8.10 16.26 4.79
N GLU A 345 -9.15 15.94 5.55
CA GLU A 345 -10.36 15.31 5.02
C GLU A 345 -11.05 16.19 3.97
N PRO A 346 -11.28 17.50 4.19
CA PRO A 346 -11.91 18.35 3.16
C PRO A 346 -11.16 18.30 1.84
N ARG A 347 -9.84 18.46 1.87
CA ARG A 347 -9.01 18.40 0.66
C ARG A 347 -9.12 17.05 -0.05
N PHE A 348 -9.15 15.95 0.71
CA PHE A 348 -9.29 14.61 0.14
C PHE A 348 -10.62 14.44 -0.58
N PHE A 349 -11.73 14.87 0.05
CA PHE A 349 -13.06 14.77 -0.57
C PHE A 349 -13.23 15.71 -1.77
N GLU A 350 -12.64 16.92 -1.72
CA GLU A 350 -12.70 17.89 -2.81
C GLU A 350 -11.85 17.51 -4.02
N HIS A 351 -10.66 16.95 -3.80
CA HIS A 351 -9.68 16.73 -4.88
C HIS A 351 -9.53 15.26 -5.24
N SER A 352 -9.25 14.40 -4.24
CA SER A 352 -8.96 12.99 -4.53
C SER A 352 -10.21 12.24 -4.97
N LEU A 353 -11.38 12.53 -4.40
CA LEU A 353 -12.67 11.94 -4.77
C LEU A 353 -13.51 12.81 -5.74
N ALA A 354 -12.94 13.87 -6.32
CA ALA A 354 -13.63 14.75 -7.26
C ALA A 354 -14.15 14.01 -8.52
N HIS A 355 -13.47 12.94 -8.91
CA HIS A 355 -13.83 12.12 -10.08
C HIS A 355 -15.00 11.16 -9.82
N CYS A 356 -15.46 11.04 -8.58
CA CYS A 356 -16.58 10.19 -8.21
C CYS A 356 -17.89 10.72 -8.81
N GLN A 357 -18.72 9.79 -9.28
CA GLN A 357 -19.95 10.10 -9.99
C GLN A 357 -21.16 9.67 -9.16
N ALA A 358 -22.34 10.22 -9.51
CA ALA A 358 -23.59 9.82 -8.88
C ALA A 358 -23.80 8.30 -8.92
N GLY A 359 -24.13 7.72 -7.77
CA GLY A 359 -24.29 6.29 -7.57
C GLY A 359 -23.02 5.54 -7.17
N ASP A 360 -21.84 6.17 -7.17
CA ASP A 360 -20.66 5.62 -6.53
C ASP A 360 -20.87 5.60 -5.00
N MET A 361 -20.29 4.63 -4.32
CA MET A 361 -20.43 4.46 -2.87
C MET A 361 -19.09 4.62 -2.16
N LEU A 362 -19.17 5.01 -0.90
CA LEU A 362 -18.02 5.08 0.00
C LEU A 362 -18.39 4.41 1.33
N LEU A 363 -17.62 3.41 1.72
CA LEU A 363 -17.67 2.78 3.02
C LEU A 363 -16.41 3.21 3.80
N LEU A 364 -16.64 3.82 4.94
CA LEU A 364 -15.57 4.24 5.84
C LEU A 364 -15.88 3.85 7.27
N ASP A 365 -14.86 3.77 8.10
CA ASP A 365 -15.02 3.61 9.53
C ASP A 365 -14.21 4.64 10.31
N PHE A 366 -14.66 4.90 11.52
CA PHE A 366 -14.04 5.86 12.40
C PHE A 366 -14.35 5.60 13.87
N GLN A 367 -13.49 6.12 14.72
CA GLN A 367 -13.73 6.17 16.16
C GLN A 367 -14.70 7.30 16.47
N GLN A 368 -15.77 6.96 17.21
CA GLN A 368 -16.72 7.95 17.65
C GLN A 368 -16.13 8.85 18.74
N ARG A 369 -16.48 10.13 18.69
CA ARG A 369 -16.36 11.02 19.82
C ARG A 369 -17.39 10.61 20.87
N PRO A 370 -17.02 10.40 22.14
CA PRO A 370 -17.99 10.13 23.18
C PRO A 370 -19.02 11.29 23.28
N SER A 371 -20.31 10.95 23.22
CA SER A 371 -21.42 11.91 23.26
C SER A 371 -21.46 12.77 24.53
N SER A 372 -20.91 12.24 25.63
CA SER A 372 -20.76 12.91 26.92
C SER A 372 -19.61 13.88 27.00
N VAL A 373 -18.71 13.91 25.97
CA VAL A 373 -17.55 14.80 25.97
C VAL A 373 -17.99 16.21 25.63
N GLY A 374 -17.91 17.11 26.63
CA GLY A 374 -18.09 18.53 26.43
C GLY A 374 -17.08 19.12 25.45
N ALA A 375 -17.22 20.39 25.13
CA ALA A 375 -16.30 21.08 24.22
C ALA A 375 -14.94 21.40 24.86
N SER A 376 -14.79 21.26 26.19
CA SER A 376 -13.55 21.61 26.88
C SER A 376 -12.48 20.51 26.79
N GLU A 377 -11.22 20.93 26.75
CA GLU A 377 -10.08 20.00 26.78
C GLU A 377 -10.06 19.10 28.02
N ASP A 378 -10.46 19.65 29.16
CA ASP A 378 -10.49 18.89 30.41
C ASP A 378 -11.56 17.81 30.40
N ASP A 379 -12.69 18.01 29.73
CA ASP A 379 -13.71 16.99 29.55
C ASP A 379 -13.22 15.88 28.64
N ILE A 380 -12.56 16.23 27.54
CA ILE A 380 -11.96 15.25 26.63
C ILE A 380 -10.93 14.37 27.35
N ARG A 381 -10.00 15.00 28.10
CA ARG A 381 -8.96 14.27 28.84
C ARG A 381 -9.52 13.35 29.92
N ARG A 382 -10.62 13.75 30.57
CA ARG A 382 -11.29 12.92 31.59
C ARG A 382 -12.08 11.77 31.00
N GLN A 383 -12.65 11.91 29.82
CA GLN A 383 -13.66 11.01 29.31
C GLN A 383 -13.18 10.12 28.15
N ASP A 384 -12.17 10.53 27.38
CA ASP A 384 -11.61 9.65 26.33
C ASP A 384 -10.77 8.54 26.97
N PRO A 385 -11.15 7.27 26.78
CA PRO A 385 -10.43 6.13 27.36
C PRO A 385 -8.95 6.07 26.99
N ALA A 386 -8.56 6.66 25.85
CA ALA A 386 -7.17 6.66 25.43
C ALA A 386 -6.24 7.40 26.40
N PHE A 387 -6.73 8.39 27.15
CA PHE A 387 -5.95 9.06 28.20
C PHE A 387 -5.87 8.25 29.50
N GLN A 388 -6.78 7.28 29.68
CA GLN A 388 -6.86 6.46 30.88
C GLN A 388 -5.95 5.24 30.80
N HIS A 389 -5.57 4.81 29.59
CA HIS A 389 -4.81 3.61 29.34
C HIS A 389 -3.53 3.95 28.59
N PRO A 390 -2.37 3.42 29.01
CA PRO A 390 -1.14 3.60 28.28
C PRO A 390 -1.27 2.99 26.87
N PHE A 391 -0.41 3.41 25.94
CA PHE A 391 -0.34 2.80 24.62
C PHE A 391 -0.23 1.28 24.75
N LYS A 392 -1.07 0.57 24.02
CA LYS A 392 -0.94 -0.88 23.91
C LYS A 392 0.43 -1.20 23.35
N LYS A 393 1.03 -2.27 23.88
CA LYS A 393 2.38 -2.68 23.47
C LYS A 393 2.49 -2.82 21.95
N ALA A 394 1.53 -3.48 21.30
CA ALA A 394 1.53 -3.67 19.85
C ALA A 394 1.52 -2.34 19.07
N THR A 395 0.73 -1.35 19.53
CA THR A 395 0.72 0.00 18.93
C THR A 395 2.03 0.74 19.17
N ALA A 396 2.56 0.68 20.40
CA ALA A 396 3.85 1.30 20.72
C ALA A 396 5.01 0.66 19.92
N ASP A 397 4.98 -0.65 19.74
CA ASP A 397 5.96 -1.38 18.93
C ASP A 397 5.90 -0.98 17.47
N PHE A 398 4.68 -0.87 16.88
CA PHE A 398 4.48 -0.39 15.53
C PHE A 398 5.03 1.03 15.35
N LEU A 399 4.59 1.99 16.16
CA LEU A 399 5.02 3.39 16.06
C LEU A 399 6.50 3.59 16.38
N GLY A 400 7.06 2.77 17.26
CA GLY A 400 8.48 2.83 17.65
C GLY A 400 9.42 2.19 16.63
N THR A 401 8.92 1.34 15.73
CA THR A 401 9.77 0.63 14.78
C THR A 401 10.56 1.55 13.84
N PRO A 402 9.98 2.56 13.17
CA PRO A 402 10.76 3.47 12.32
C PRO A 402 11.76 4.30 13.13
N ILE A 403 11.44 4.65 14.39
CA ILE A 403 12.37 5.37 15.27
C ILE A 403 13.59 4.51 15.54
N ARG A 404 13.38 3.26 15.99
CA ARG A 404 14.47 2.31 16.30
C ARG A 404 15.33 2.00 15.07
N ALA A 405 14.70 1.94 13.89
CA ALA A 405 15.39 1.59 12.66
C ALA A 405 16.24 2.73 12.08
N HIS A 406 15.80 3.99 12.24
CA HIS A 406 16.34 5.10 11.46
C HIS A 406 16.87 6.27 12.27
N CYS A 407 16.56 6.37 13.57
CA CYS A 407 17.10 7.42 14.40
C CYS A 407 18.56 7.13 14.74
N ARG A 408 19.47 8.02 14.35
CA ARG A 408 20.89 7.91 14.69
C ARG A 408 21.08 8.08 16.19
N ASP A 409 22.03 7.35 16.74
CA ASP A 409 22.37 7.40 18.16
C ASP A 409 21.18 7.11 19.10
N TYR A 410 20.18 6.39 18.60
CA TYR A 410 19.01 5.98 19.36
C TYR A 410 19.41 5.24 20.65
N GLU A 411 18.79 5.63 21.76
CA GLU A 411 18.91 4.97 23.05
C GLU A 411 17.57 4.44 23.54
N SER A 412 16.58 5.34 23.66
CA SER A 412 15.24 5.00 24.11
C SER A 412 14.17 5.95 23.54
N HIS A 413 12.92 5.57 23.67
CA HIS A 413 11.81 6.45 23.40
C HIS A 413 10.62 6.12 24.30
N ASP A 414 9.80 7.14 24.56
CA ASP A 414 8.53 7.06 25.25
C ASP A 414 7.45 7.70 24.41
N PHE A 415 6.21 7.21 24.50
CA PHE A 415 5.06 7.79 23.84
C PHE A 415 4.13 8.48 24.85
N ALA A 416 3.63 9.65 24.45
CA ALA A 416 2.55 10.35 25.13
C ALA A 416 1.46 10.77 24.14
N LEU A 417 0.23 10.88 24.61
CA LEU A 417 -0.86 11.45 23.84
C LEU A 417 -0.96 12.97 24.06
N GLN A 418 -0.99 13.69 22.97
CA GLN A 418 -1.24 15.14 22.97
C GLN A 418 -2.59 15.40 22.32
N LEU A 419 -3.47 16.10 23.03
CA LEU A 419 -4.77 16.50 22.49
C LEU A 419 -4.62 17.63 21.48
N VAL A 420 -5.33 17.49 20.33
CA VAL A 420 -5.45 18.49 19.27
C VAL A 420 -6.94 18.77 19.06
N THR A 421 -7.40 19.93 19.48
CA THR A 421 -8.82 20.32 19.44
C THR A 421 -9.23 21.01 18.13
N HIS A 422 -8.27 21.56 17.40
CA HIS A 422 -8.51 22.25 16.13
C HIS A 422 -8.34 21.31 14.94
N CYS A 423 -9.34 20.46 14.71
CA CYS A 423 -9.43 19.61 13.54
C CYS A 423 -10.31 20.27 12.46
N GLN A 424 -10.08 19.88 11.20
CA GLN A 424 -10.76 20.49 10.06
C GLN A 424 -12.23 20.04 9.92
N MET A 425 -12.55 18.83 10.40
CA MET A 425 -13.93 18.35 10.41
C MET A 425 -14.66 18.86 11.66
N PRO A 426 -15.86 19.44 11.49
CA PRO A 426 -16.66 19.91 12.62
C PRO A 426 -16.92 18.80 13.65
N GLY A 427 -16.87 19.15 14.93
CA GLY A 427 -17.12 18.21 16.02
C GLY A 427 -16.06 17.15 16.23
N SER A 428 -14.92 17.22 15.52
CA SER A 428 -13.81 16.28 15.69
C SER A 428 -12.71 16.84 16.60
N TYR A 429 -11.94 15.93 17.20
CA TYR A 429 -10.66 16.21 17.82
C TYR A 429 -9.68 15.08 17.51
N ALA A 430 -8.42 15.31 17.79
CA ALA A 430 -7.39 14.29 17.57
C ALA A 430 -6.49 14.09 18.80
N LEU A 431 -5.93 12.92 18.87
CA LEU A 431 -4.91 12.53 19.84
C LEU A 431 -3.62 12.22 19.05
N ASP A 432 -2.64 13.09 19.16
CA ASP A 432 -1.35 12.87 18.53
C ASP A 432 -0.48 11.98 19.43
N ALA A 433 -0.01 10.88 18.87
CA ALA A 433 1.01 10.03 19.48
C ALA A 433 2.37 10.74 19.34
N VAL A 434 2.84 11.34 20.40
CA VAL A 434 4.12 12.05 20.43
C VAL A 434 5.18 11.16 21.03
N ALA A 435 6.20 10.84 20.24
CA ALA A 435 7.39 10.15 20.68
C ALA A 435 8.40 11.16 21.26
N THR A 436 8.87 10.93 22.47
CA THR A 436 10.07 11.58 23.02
C THR A 436 11.24 10.61 22.86
N VAL A 437 12.15 10.93 21.97
CA VAL A 437 13.32 10.10 21.62
C VAL A 437 14.54 10.64 22.33
N ARG A 438 15.22 9.78 23.10
CA ARG A 438 16.51 10.06 23.71
C ARG A 438 17.62 9.42 22.91
N THR A 439 18.68 10.17 22.69
CA THR A 439 19.86 9.72 22.01
C THR A 439 20.99 9.48 23.02
N ARG A 440 21.98 8.66 22.66
CA ARG A 440 23.19 8.40 23.50
C ARG A 440 23.96 9.68 23.86
N SER A 441 23.83 10.72 23.05
CA SER A 441 24.36 12.07 23.35
C SER A 441 23.48 12.86 24.33
N GLN A 442 22.46 12.22 24.93
CA GLN A 442 21.48 12.80 25.85
C GLN A 442 20.64 13.94 25.26
N ALA A 443 20.59 14.09 23.95
CA ALA A 443 19.67 15.02 23.30
C ALA A 443 18.27 14.39 23.27
N GLU A 444 17.27 15.20 23.59
CA GLU A 444 15.86 14.82 23.46
C GLU A 444 15.28 15.43 22.18
N ARG A 445 14.51 14.61 21.44
CA ARG A 445 13.77 15.03 20.26
C ARG A 445 12.33 14.59 20.39
N ARG A 446 11.38 15.41 19.93
CA ARG A 446 9.96 15.09 20.00
C ARG A 446 9.38 15.02 18.59
N PHE A 447 8.66 13.92 18.32
CA PHE A 447 8.02 13.68 17.03
C PHE A 447 6.54 13.35 17.24
N SER A 448 5.63 14.05 16.55
CA SER A 448 4.26 13.59 16.37
C SER A 448 4.28 12.50 15.31
N MET A 449 4.11 11.25 15.72
CA MET A 449 4.26 10.06 14.87
C MET A 449 2.96 9.63 14.24
N PHE A 450 1.84 9.84 14.92
CA PHE A 450 0.56 9.32 14.49
C PHE A 450 -0.59 10.12 15.11
N ARG A 451 -1.70 10.25 14.37
CA ARG A 451 -2.86 11.02 14.80
C ARG A 451 -4.11 10.14 14.82
N PHE A 452 -4.72 9.99 15.98
CA PHE A 452 -5.97 9.26 16.18
C PHE A 452 -7.12 10.25 16.24
N LYS A 453 -7.92 10.35 15.20
CA LYS A 453 -9.05 11.29 15.18
C LYS A 453 -10.32 10.64 15.74
N ARG A 454 -11.15 11.46 16.36
CA ARG A 454 -12.48 11.13 16.86
C ARG A 454 -13.48 12.03 16.18
N TYR A 455 -14.58 11.47 15.72
CA TYR A 455 -15.59 12.21 14.98
C TYR A 455 -16.95 12.14 15.66
N ASP A 456 -17.68 13.25 15.60
CA ASP A 456 -19.12 13.24 15.82
C ASP A 456 -19.80 12.72 14.55
N GLU A 457 -20.56 11.64 14.65
CA GLU A 457 -21.16 10.96 13.49
C GLU A 457 -22.09 11.88 12.69
N ALA A 458 -22.92 12.66 13.39
CA ALA A 458 -23.91 13.51 12.73
C ALA A 458 -23.23 14.67 11.97
N LEU A 459 -22.26 15.32 12.62
CA LEU A 459 -21.50 16.43 12.01
C LEU A 459 -20.57 15.94 10.89
N LEU A 460 -20.03 14.72 11.01
CA LEU A 460 -19.26 14.09 9.94
C LEU A 460 -20.16 13.86 8.73
N ALA A 461 -21.32 13.23 8.93
CA ALA A 461 -22.26 12.96 7.84
C ALA A 461 -22.75 14.25 7.16
N GLU A 462 -23.07 15.31 7.95
CA GLU A 462 -23.42 16.63 7.40
C GLU A 462 -22.29 17.23 6.58
N SER A 463 -21.06 17.12 7.08
CA SER A 463 -19.89 17.64 6.38
C SER A 463 -19.65 16.89 5.06
N LEU A 464 -19.79 15.56 5.05
CA LEU A 464 -19.64 14.74 3.85
C LEU A 464 -20.74 15.00 2.82
N ALA A 465 -21.96 15.33 3.27
CA ALA A 465 -23.05 15.75 2.39
C ALA A 465 -22.72 17.00 1.58
N ARG A 466 -21.92 17.93 2.12
CA ARG A 466 -21.44 19.13 1.40
C ARG A 466 -20.52 18.77 0.22
N PHE A 467 -19.85 17.62 0.29
CA PHE A 467 -19.06 17.06 -0.82
C PHE A 467 -19.90 16.13 -1.73
N GLY A 468 -21.24 16.10 -1.54
CA GLY A 468 -22.17 15.27 -2.32
C GLY A 468 -22.21 13.80 -1.88
N TRP A 469 -21.75 13.46 -0.67
CA TRP A 469 -21.83 12.11 -0.13
C TRP A 469 -22.96 12.02 0.89
N GLU A 470 -24.05 11.35 0.53
CA GLU A 470 -25.23 11.16 1.38
C GLU A 470 -25.14 9.85 2.17
N LYS A 471 -25.38 9.91 3.47
CA LYS A 471 -25.37 8.74 4.35
C LYS A 471 -26.55 7.80 4.04
N LEU A 472 -26.24 6.53 3.74
CA LEU A 472 -27.23 5.46 3.58
C LEU A 472 -27.51 4.72 4.88
N ILE A 473 -26.44 4.38 5.61
CA ILE A 473 -26.52 3.66 6.89
C ILE A 473 -25.25 3.90 7.70
N SER A 474 -25.40 3.86 9.02
CA SER A 474 -24.30 3.76 9.98
C SER A 474 -24.55 2.58 10.91
N LEU A 475 -23.55 1.78 11.13
CA LEU A 475 -23.60 0.59 11.98
C LEU A 475 -22.48 0.62 13.01
N PRO A 476 -22.74 0.35 14.29
CA PRO A 476 -21.71 0.24 15.31
C PRO A 476 -20.87 -1.01 15.08
N ILE A 477 -19.56 -0.90 15.33
CA ILE A 477 -18.61 -2.02 15.31
C ILE A 477 -18.47 -2.54 16.74
N GLY A 478 -19.46 -3.28 17.20
CA GLY A 478 -19.56 -3.80 18.55
C GLY A 478 -20.76 -3.24 19.32
N GLU A 479 -20.87 -3.60 20.61
CA GLU A 479 -22.06 -3.32 21.43
C GLU A 479 -21.91 -2.11 22.37
N SER A 480 -20.71 -1.52 22.45
CA SER A 480 -20.45 -0.39 23.34
C SER A 480 -21.06 0.89 22.77
N GLU A 481 -21.59 1.75 23.64
CA GLU A 481 -21.99 3.11 23.25
C GLU A 481 -20.86 3.96 22.62
N ARG A 482 -19.62 3.52 22.80
CA ARG A 482 -18.40 4.14 22.25
C ARG A 482 -17.79 3.29 21.14
N ALA A 483 -18.56 2.33 20.63
CA ALA A 483 -18.09 1.49 19.55
C ALA A 483 -17.72 2.37 18.34
N PRO A 484 -16.65 2.00 17.59
CA PRO A 484 -16.41 2.60 16.30
C PRO A 484 -17.63 2.40 15.38
N VAL A 485 -17.74 3.22 14.36
CA VAL A 485 -18.84 3.18 13.40
C VAL A 485 -18.32 2.88 12.01
N ALA A 486 -19.02 1.97 11.32
CA ALA A 486 -18.93 1.81 9.88
C ALA A 486 -20.07 2.60 9.21
N MET A 487 -19.73 3.52 8.32
CA MET A 487 -20.68 4.39 7.62
C MET A 487 -20.60 4.14 6.11
N LEU A 488 -21.75 3.80 5.52
CA LEU A 488 -21.90 3.69 4.06
C LEU A 488 -22.57 4.94 3.52
N LEU A 489 -21.97 5.52 2.50
CA LEU A 489 -22.45 6.72 1.82
C LEU A 489 -22.61 6.46 0.32
N VAL A 490 -23.41 7.30 -0.34
CA VAL A 490 -23.58 7.30 -1.80
C VAL A 490 -23.34 8.70 -2.36
N LYS A 491 -22.67 8.78 -3.50
CA LYS A 491 -22.49 10.03 -4.23
C LYS A 491 -23.80 10.42 -4.92
N ARG A 492 -24.29 11.66 -4.67
CA ARG A 492 -25.48 12.23 -5.33
C ARG A 492 -25.10 13.27 -6.39
#